data_a2498125263a6ee89349cf240b8c3543
#
_entry.id   a2498125263a6ee89349cf240b8c3543
#
_cell.length_a   1.000
_cell.length_b   1.000
_cell.length_c   1.000
_cell.angle_alpha   90.00
_cell.angle_beta   90.00
_cell.angle_gamma   90.00
#
_symmetry.space_group_name_H-M   'P 1'
#
loop_
_entity.id
_entity.type
_entity.pdbx_description
1 polymer ?
#
loop_
_entity_poly.entity_id
_entity_poly.type
_entity_poly.pdbx_seq_one_letter_code
_entity_poly.pdbx_strand_id
1 'polypeptide(L)'
;MLAQVAASALLAVLVLGGWGGPASVLFLVFVCGCCTAVLTPAWNSSVVDPVPRDEWPQAITAISIAYNAARAIGPTLAGLMFARLGAGWVFTVTAFTTLVMWESIRRWPPRAHPPSRLPAERLWGGTLSGLRFAWHSRMILAQLVRVTAYGAAGSALWALLPVIAQRQLGTGAEGFGLLMGCLGTGAVASGLVVGRLRARFGLDAIVGASCLAFSGVMLLAAWVRVPVLVYSAMALGGAAWMAAMSIFNSATQASAPPWVRSRAVALHMVAALGAFAIGSAFWGAVSDIAGLTAALTAASLLMAAGLLLARPFPLRVGAIHEVTQGTQWDEPLVAAEPSPEAGPVAVEVGYRIRTGEDKAFLDTISRMKAHRRRDGATFWRVYRDLGEPSRYVERFIVESWASYLHQRARATVADQALEVEVRAFLAPGESARMSHYIAER
;
A
#
# COMPACT_ATOMS: atom_id res chain seq x y z
N MET A 1 6.10 11.88 17.08
CA MET A 1 5.32 13.12 17.17
C MET A 1 6.11 14.28 17.76
N LEU A 2 6.66 14.21 18.98
CA LEU A 2 7.43 15.34 19.54
C LEU A 2 8.60 15.80 18.65
N ALA A 3 9.35 14.86 18.06
CA ALA A 3 10.40 15.18 17.10
C ALA A 3 9.86 15.91 15.86
N GLN A 4 8.67 15.56 15.37
CA GLN A 4 8.02 16.24 14.26
C GLN A 4 7.54 17.64 14.65
N VAL A 5 6.98 17.81 15.85
CA VAL A 5 6.62 19.14 16.39
C VAL A 5 7.86 20.03 16.48
N ALA A 6 8.95 19.51 17.06
CA ALA A 6 10.21 20.25 17.19
C ALA A 6 10.79 20.64 15.83
N ALA A 7 10.84 19.70 14.87
CA ALA A 7 11.34 19.98 13.52
C ALA A 7 10.47 21.02 12.77
N SER A 8 9.14 20.90 12.85
CA SER A 8 8.22 21.86 12.23
C SER A 8 8.27 23.24 12.90
N ALA A 9 8.39 23.28 14.23
CA ALA A 9 8.53 24.54 14.96
C ALA A 9 9.87 25.23 14.65
N LEU A 10 10.98 24.47 14.62
CA LEU A 10 12.27 25.00 14.23
C LEU A 10 12.25 25.54 12.79
N LEU A 11 11.60 24.81 11.88
CA LEU A 11 11.43 25.24 10.49
C LEU A 11 10.64 26.56 10.41
N ALA A 12 9.56 26.69 11.20
CA ALA A 12 8.78 27.91 11.28
C ALA A 12 9.64 29.10 11.77
N VAL A 13 10.40 28.90 12.85
CA VAL A 13 11.29 29.94 13.42
C VAL A 13 12.36 30.38 12.43
N LEU A 14 13.04 29.42 11.77
CA LEU A 14 14.09 29.72 10.80
C LEU A 14 13.54 30.47 9.59
N VAL A 15 12.38 30.10 9.09
CA VAL A 15 11.78 30.77 7.91
C VAL A 15 11.20 32.12 8.27
N LEU A 16 10.51 32.27 9.42
CA LEU A 16 10.00 33.56 9.89
C LEU A 16 11.11 34.56 10.26
N GLY A 17 12.21 34.03 10.83
CA GLY A 17 13.38 34.84 11.19
C GLY A 17 14.28 35.22 10.02
N GLY A 18 14.01 34.72 8.82
CA GLY A 18 14.86 34.95 7.64
C GLY A 18 16.21 34.22 7.68
N TRP A 19 16.40 33.26 8.61
CA TRP A 19 17.63 32.49 8.77
C TRP A 19 17.58 31.14 8.02
N GLY A 20 16.46 30.85 7.36
CA GLY A 20 16.22 29.61 6.64
C GLY A 20 16.93 29.54 5.30
N GLY A 21 18.16 28.99 5.27
CA GLY A 21 18.82 28.66 4.01
C GLY A 21 18.21 27.42 3.34
N PRO A 22 18.39 27.25 2.00
CA PRO A 22 17.83 26.10 1.27
C PRO A 22 18.18 24.73 1.87
N ALA A 23 19.45 24.57 2.33
CA ALA A 23 19.92 23.32 2.91
C ALA A 23 19.24 23.01 4.26
N SER A 24 19.06 23.99 5.14
CA SER A 24 18.40 23.81 6.45
C SER A 24 16.92 23.51 6.29
N VAL A 25 16.25 24.17 5.33
CA VAL A 25 14.84 23.89 5.01
C VAL A 25 14.67 22.46 4.47
N LEU A 26 15.49 22.05 3.50
CA LEU A 26 15.46 20.69 2.95
C LEU A 26 15.74 19.62 4.00
N PHE A 27 16.73 19.85 4.86
CA PHE A 27 17.05 18.93 5.96
C PHE A 27 15.89 18.76 6.94
N LEU A 28 15.29 19.86 7.41
CA LEU A 28 14.16 19.79 8.35
C LEU A 28 12.90 19.22 7.73
N VAL A 29 12.61 19.50 6.45
CA VAL A 29 11.52 18.88 5.70
C VAL A 29 11.76 17.37 5.57
N PHE A 30 13.00 16.95 5.31
CA PHE A 30 13.37 15.54 5.30
C PHE A 30 13.14 14.88 6.68
N VAL A 31 13.54 15.52 7.77
CA VAL A 31 13.28 15.03 9.14
C VAL A 31 11.78 14.90 9.40
N CYS A 32 10.97 15.89 9.01
CA CYS A 32 9.52 15.82 9.11
C CYS A 32 8.95 14.65 8.29
N GLY A 33 9.47 14.42 7.09
CA GLY A 33 9.12 13.28 6.25
C GLY A 33 9.42 11.93 6.91
N CYS A 34 10.60 11.77 7.50
CA CYS A 34 10.98 10.58 8.27
C CYS A 34 10.04 10.35 9.46
N CYS A 35 9.73 11.41 10.22
CA CYS A 35 8.77 11.34 11.32
C CYS A 35 7.39 10.88 10.85
N THR A 36 6.91 11.44 9.74
CA THR A 36 5.61 11.06 9.15
C THR A 36 5.60 9.61 8.68
N ALA A 37 6.69 9.14 8.06
CA ALA A 37 6.82 7.76 7.61
C ALA A 37 6.71 6.75 8.76
N VAL A 38 7.27 7.06 9.93
CA VAL A 38 7.16 6.22 11.14
C VAL A 38 5.77 6.33 11.79
N LEU A 39 5.20 7.54 11.80
CA LEU A 39 3.92 7.81 12.44
C LEU A 39 2.72 7.21 11.70
N THR A 40 2.73 7.21 10.38
CA THR A 40 1.58 6.81 9.56
C THR A 40 1.15 5.35 9.82
N PRO A 41 2.03 4.33 9.86
CA PRO A 41 1.63 2.97 10.19
C PRO A 41 1.08 2.83 11.61
N ALA A 42 1.72 3.49 12.59
CA ALA A 42 1.28 3.48 13.98
C ALA A 42 -0.12 4.11 14.13
N TRP A 43 -0.37 5.25 13.49
CA TRP A 43 -1.67 5.90 13.46
C TRP A 43 -2.75 4.99 12.88
N ASN A 44 -2.50 4.40 11.71
CA ASN A 44 -3.48 3.54 11.04
C ASN A 44 -3.85 2.29 11.85
N SER A 45 -2.94 1.81 12.70
CA SER A 45 -3.22 0.66 13.58
C SER A 45 -3.95 1.05 14.87
N SER A 46 -3.67 2.23 15.42
CA SER A 46 -4.15 2.63 16.75
C SER A 46 -5.44 3.46 16.74
N VAL A 47 -5.80 4.05 15.59
CA VAL A 47 -6.92 5.00 15.51
C VAL A 47 -8.29 4.39 15.79
N VAL A 48 -8.45 3.08 15.62
CA VAL A 48 -9.69 2.34 15.93
C VAL A 48 -9.70 1.74 17.35
N ASP A 49 -8.56 1.71 18.03
CA ASP A 49 -8.44 1.10 19.36
C ASP A 49 -9.37 1.70 20.42
N PRO A 50 -9.65 3.02 20.44
CA PRO A 50 -10.55 3.62 21.42
C PRO A 50 -12.03 3.26 21.23
N VAL A 51 -12.39 2.70 20.07
CA VAL A 51 -13.77 2.45 19.68
C VAL A 51 -14.19 1.00 19.98
N PRO A 52 -15.40 0.71 20.52
CA PRO A 52 -15.94 -0.63 20.62
C PRO A 52 -15.96 -1.36 19.26
N ARG A 53 -15.79 -2.70 19.27
CA ARG A 53 -15.69 -3.48 18.02
C ARG A 53 -16.93 -3.42 17.13
N ASP A 54 -18.10 -3.32 17.74
CA ASP A 54 -19.39 -3.16 17.07
C ASP A 54 -19.54 -1.82 16.33
N GLU A 55 -18.82 -0.79 16.78
CA GLU A 55 -18.79 0.54 16.14
C GLU A 55 -17.63 0.74 15.16
N TRP A 56 -16.75 -0.22 14.98
CA TRP A 56 -15.59 -0.12 14.07
C TRP A 56 -15.97 0.28 12.63
N PRO A 57 -17.03 -0.29 11.99
CA PRO A 57 -17.40 0.12 10.63
C PRO A 57 -17.73 1.62 10.52
N GLN A 58 -18.38 2.16 11.54
CA GLN A 58 -18.75 3.59 11.61
C GLN A 58 -17.53 4.46 11.85
N ALA A 59 -16.64 4.06 12.77
CA ALA A 59 -15.39 4.75 13.06
C ALA A 59 -14.47 4.79 11.84
N ILE A 60 -14.28 3.66 11.15
CA ILE A 60 -13.49 3.58 9.91
C ILE A 60 -14.07 4.50 8.83
N THR A 61 -15.40 4.55 8.72
CA THR A 61 -16.08 5.45 7.78
C THR A 61 -15.83 6.91 8.13
N ALA A 62 -15.99 7.29 9.41
CA ALA A 62 -15.75 8.66 9.87
C ALA A 62 -14.30 9.10 9.65
N ILE A 63 -13.33 8.23 9.96
CA ILE A 63 -11.89 8.45 9.72
C ILE A 63 -11.62 8.65 8.22
N SER A 64 -12.24 7.81 7.37
CA SER A 64 -12.10 7.92 5.92
C SER A 64 -12.65 9.23 5.38
N ILE A 65 -13.80 9.69 5.91
CA ILE A 65 -14.40 10.98 5.55
C ILE A 65 -13.46 12.12 5.98
N ALA A 66 -13.00 12.11 7.23
CA ALA A 66 -12.09 13.14 7.75
C ALA A 66 -10.78 13.21 6.96
N TYR A 67 -10.19 12.05 6.63
CA TYR A 67 -8.97 11.96 5.83
C TYR A 67 -9.16 12.51 4.42
N ASN A 68 -10.26 12.16 3.75
CA ASN A 68 -10.55 12.65 2.41
C ASN A 68 -10.89 14.16 2.41
N ALA A 69 -11.62 14.64 3.42
CA ALA A 69 -11.89 16.07 3.59
C ALA A 69 -10.60 16.87 3.80
N ALA A 70 -9.72 16.39 4.69
CA ALA A 70 -8.42 17.02 4.92
C ALA A 70 -7.55 17.04 3.67
N ARG A 71 -7.55 15.94 2.89
CA ARG A 71 -6.80 15.84 1.63
C ARG A 71 -7.36 16.74 0.54
N ALA A 72 -8.67 16.97 0.51
CA ALA A 72 -9.31 17.88 -0.44
C ALA A 72 -9.09 19.36 -0.08
N ILE A 73 -9.23 19.70 1.20
CA ILE A 73 -9.22 21.10 1.69
C ILE A 73 -7.80 21.56 2.04
N GLY A 74 -6.95 20.65 2.55
CA GLY A 74 -5.62 20.96 3.07
C GLY A 74 -4.71 21.70 2.10
N PRO A 75 -4.48 21.23 0.87
CA PRO A 75 -3.64 21.92 -0.11
C PRO A 75 -4.14 23.31 -0.46
N THR A 76 -5.46 23.48 -0.54
CA THR A 76 -6.07 24.79 -0.84
C THR A 76 -5.85 25.78 0.29
N LEU A 77 -6.06 25.36 1.55
CA LEU A 77 -5.80 26.20 2.72
C LEU A 77 -4.31 26.52 2.84
N ALA A 78 -3.44 25.52 2.69
CA ALA A 78 -1.99 25.72 2.75
C ALA A 78 -1.49 26.67 1.65
N GLY A 79 -2.01 26.51 0.42
CA GLY A 79 -1.68 27.38 -0.71
C GLY A 79 -2.14 28.84 -0.49
N LEU A 80 -3.35 29.03 0.04
CA LEU A 80 -3.88 30.36 0.37
C LEU A 80 -3.10 31.00 1.51
N MET A 81 -2.76 30.24 2.55
CA MET A 81 -1.91 30.73 3.64
C MET A 81 -0.52 31.11 3.14
N PHE A 82 0.08 30.26 2.31
CA PHE A 82 1.38 30.54 1.71
C PHE A 82 1.36 31.85 0.91
N ALA A 83 0.35 32.01 0.07
CA ALA A 83 0.22 33.20 -0.78
C ALA A 83 0.02 34.52 0.02
N ARG A 84 -0.69 34.45 1.16
CA ARG A 84 -1.02 35.65 1.95
C ARG A 84 -0.07 35.90 3.11
N LEU A 85 0.43 34.84 3.75
CA LEU A 85 1.18 34.97 5.00
C LEU A 85 2.63 34.46 4.87
N GLY A 86 2.94 33.75 3.78
CA GLY A 86 4.24 33.16 3.54
C GLY A 86 4.43 31.76 4.17
N ALA A 87 5.56 31.13 3.80
CA ALA A 87 5.88 29.74 4.19
C ALA A 87 5.99 29.54 5.72
N GLY A 88 6.52 30.52 6.43
CA GLY A 88 6.73 30.41 7.87
C GLY A 88 5.44 30.17 8.66
N TRP A 89 4.34 30.79 8.27
CA TRP A 89 3.03 30.57 8.90
C TRP A 89 2.44 29.20 8.59
N VAL A 90 2.69 28.65 7.39
CA VAL A 90 2.28 27.29 7.05
C VAL A 90 2.97 26.28 7.97
N PHE A 91 4.28 26.45 8.22
CA PHE A 91 5.01 25.60 9.15
C PHE A 91 4.58 25.79 10.60
N THR A 92 4.22 27.03 11.01
CA THR A 92 3.68 27.29 12.35
C THR A 92 2.37 26.55 12.58
N VAL A 93 1.44 26.60 11.64
CA VAL A 93 0.17 25.86 11.73
C VAL A 93 0.41 24.35 11.71
N THR A 94 1.37 23.88 10.92
CA THR A 94 1.75 22.45 10.91
C THR A 94 2.29 22.00 12.27
N ALA A 95 3.16 22.79 12.90
CA ALA A 95 3.67 22.50 14.24
C ALA A 95 2.55 22.49 15.28
N PHE A 96 1.66 23.48 15.25
CA PHE A 96 0.53 23.61 16.18
C PHE A 96 -0.45 22.42 16.03
N THR A 97 -0.86 22.09 14.81
CA THR A 97 -1.79 20.97 14.56
C THR A 97 -1.19 19.62 14.97
N THR A 98 0.10 19.43 14.72
CA THR A 98 0.82 18.22 15.17
C THR A 98 0.90 18.14 16.70
N LEU A 99 1.09 19.29 17.39
CA LEU A 99 1.09 19.38 18.84
C LEU A 99 -0.29 19.05 19.43
N VAL A 100 -1.36 19.60 18.84
CA VAL A 100 -2.75 19.28 19.24
C VAL A 100 -3.04 17.79 19.06
N MET A 101 -2.60 17.20 17.95
CA MET A 101 -2.75 15.78 17.70
C MET A 101 -1.97 14.93 18.73
N TRP A 102 -0.73 15.33 19.07
CA TRP A 102 0.05 14.65 20.10
C TRP A 102 -0.63 14.70 21.48
N GLU A 103 -1.13 15.87 21.88
CA GLU A 103 -1.83 16.04 23.16
C GLU A 103 -3.14 15.25 23.21
N SER A 104 -3.87 15.19 22.09
CA SER A 104 -5.08 14.37 21.97
C SER A 104 -4.79 12.89 22.18
N ILE A 105 -3.74 12.37 21.57
CA ILE A 105 -3.34 10.96 21.73
C ILE A 105 -2.82 10.70 23.14
N ARG A 106 -2.06 11.61 23.72
CA ARG A 106 -1.56 11.49 25.10
C ARG A 106 -2.69 11.33 26.12
N ARG A 107 -3.84 11.94 25.84
CA ARG A 107 -5.04 11.87 26.69
C ARG A 107 -5.91 10.63 26.46
N TRP A 108 -5.59 9.83 25.41
CA TRP A 108 -6.36 8.60 25.18
C TRP A 108 -6.14 7.61 26.33
N PRO A 109 -7.22 7.06 26.88
CA PRO A 109 -7.09 6.02 27.89
C PRO A 109 -6.46 4.77 27.26
N PRO A 110 -5.38 4.22 27.85
CA PRO A 110 -4.80 2.98 27.35
C PRO A 110 -5.83 1.86 27.52
N ARG A 111 -6.25 1.24 26.42
CA ARG A 111 -7.01 -0.02 26.51
C ARG A 111 -6.04 -1.16 26.75
N ALA A 112 -6.31 -1.91 27.82
CA ALA A 112 -5.64 -3.18 28.04
C ALA A 112 -6.08 -4.14 26.91
N HIS A 113 -5.20 -4.39 25.96
CA HIS A 113 -5.39 -5.49 25.05
C HIS A 113 -5.13 -6.79 25.80
N PRO A 114 -5.95 -7.84 25.63
CA PRO A 114 -5.63 -9.13 26.19
C PRO A 114 -4.24 -9.53 25.67
N PRO A 115 -3.37 -10.09 26.53
CA PRO A 115 -2.04 -10.49 26.11
C PRO A 115 -2.14 -11.42 24.91
N SER A 116 -1.44 -11.08 23.84
CA SER A 116 -1.36 -11.94 22.66
C SER A 116 -0.66 -13.24 23.05
N ARG A 117 -1.26 -14.40 22.75
CA ARG A 117 -0.60 -15.71 22.90
C ARG A 117 0.49 -15.94 21.86
N LEU A 118 0.54 -15.07 20.82
CA LEU A 118 1.55 -15.17 19.79
C LEU A 118 2.85 -14.49 20.26
N PRO A 119 4.02 -15.11 20.01
CA PRO A 119 5.31 -14.48 20.25
C PRO A 119 5.45 -13.16 19.52
N ALA A 120 6.17 -12.18 20.10
CA ALA A 120 6.40 -10.90 19.46
C ALA A 120 7.22 -11.06 18.16
N GLU A 121 6.74 -10.49 17.06
CA GLU A 121 7.50 -10.45 15.80
C GLU A 121 8.66 -9.45 15.91
N ARG A 122 9.86 -9.89 15.53
CA ARG A 122 11.01 -8.99 15.37
C ARG A 122 10.76 -8.06 14.18
N LEU A 123 11.23 -6.80 14.25
CA LEU A 123 11.04 -5.80 13.19
C LEU A 123 11.46 -6.30 11.81
N TRP A 124 12.61 -6.97 11.72
CA TRP A 124 13.11 -7.53 10.47
C TRP A 124 12.22 -8.67 9.94
N GLY A 125 11.83 -9.60 10.81
CA GLY A 125 10.91 -10.68 10.46
C GLY A 125 9.56 -10.16 10.00
N GLY A 126 9.04 -9.12 10.66
CA GLY A 126 7.83 -8.43 10.27
C GLY A 126 7.91 -7.79 8.88
N THR A 127 9.03 -7.13 8.56
CA THR A 127 9.28 -6.53 7.24
C THR A 127 9.35 -7.58 6.16
N LEU A 128 10.10 -8.66 6.38
CA LEU A 128 10.17 -9.80 5.44
C LEU A 128 8.82 -10.48 5.23
N SER A 129 8.02 -10.61 6.29
CA SER A 129 6.66 -11.14 6.19
C SER A 129 5.77 -10.28 5.30
N GLY A 130 5.85 -8.96 5.43
CA GLY A 130 5.14 -8.02 4.57
C GLY A 130 5.57 -8.11 3.10
N LEU A 131 6.87 -8.16 2.85
CA LEU A 131 7.44 -8.29 1.50
C LEU A 131 7.07 -9.64 0.87
N ARG A 132 7.15 -10.72 1.63
CA ARG A 132 6.76 -12.06 1.19
C ARG A 132 5.27 -12.12 0.85
N PHE A 133 4.43 -11.52 1.69
CA PHE A 133 2.99 -11.40 1.42
C PHE A 133 2.73 -10.64 0.12
N ALA A 134 3.36 -9.49 -0.08
CA ALA A 134 3.19 -8.68 -1.29
C ALA A 134 3.61 -9.44 -2.55
N TRP A 135 4.73 -10.18 -2.49
CA TRP A 135 5.24 -10.95 -3.63
C TRP A 135 4.34 -12.15 -4.00
N HIS A 136 3.75 -12.82 -3.02
CA HIS A 136 2.91 -13.99 -3.26
C HIS A 136 1.40 -13.68 -3.34
N SER A 137 1.00 -12.44 -3.09
CA SER A 137 -0.36 -11.96 -3.29
C SER A 137 -0.49 -11.26 -4.63
N ARG A 138 -1.13 -11.92 -5.62
CA ARG A 138 -1.34 -11.35 -6.96
C ARG A 138 -2.05 -9.99 -6.91
N MET A 139 -2.96 -9.79 -5.96
CA MET A 139 -3.69 -8.53 -5.80
C MET A 139 -2.77 -7.38 -5.37
N ILE A 140 -1.98 -7.61 -4.32
CA ILE A 140 -1.05 -6.58 -3.82
C ILE A 140 0.06 -6.32 -4.84
N LEU A 141 0.63 -7.36 -5.44
CA LEU A 141 1.65 -7.21 -6.48
C LEU A 141 1.15 -6.39 -7.67
N ALA A 142 -0.09 -6.65 -8.14
CA ALA A 142 -0.70 -5.89 -9.22
C ALA A 142 -0.81 -4.40 -8.87
N GLN A 143 -1.23 -4.09 -7.64
CA GLN A 143 -1.34 -2.71 -7.18
C GLN A 143 0.02 -2.02 -7.08
N LEU A 144 1.05 -2.70 -6.54
CA LEU A 144 2.40 -2.17 -6.41
C LEU A 144 3.02 -1.90 -7.79
N VAL A 145 2.94 -2.84 -8.72
CA VAL A 145 3.47 -2.68 -10.09
C VAL A 145 2.80 -1.51 -10.80
N ARG A 146 1.47 -1.43 -10.72
CA ARG A 146 0.73 -0.39 -11.43
C ARG A 146 0.87 0.99 -10.82
N VAL A 147 0.92 1.11 -9.49
CA VAL A 147 1.18 2.42 -8.85
C VAL A 147 2.60 2.90 -9.12
N THR A 148 3.58 1.98 -9.18
CA THR A 148 4.97 2.31 -9.54
C THR A 148 5.04 2.85 -10.97
N ALA A 149 4.43 2.16 -11.93
CA ALA A 149 4.42 2.59 -13.33
C ALA A 149 3.71 3.95 -13.50
N TYR A 150 2.54 4.11 -12.86
CA TYR A 150 1.76 5.35 -12.89
C TYR A 150 2.52 6.51 -12.24
N GLY A 151 3.11 6.29 -11.07
CA GLY A 151 3.90 7.28 -10.33
C GLY A 151 5.15 7.70 -11.08
N ALA A 152 5.90 6.74 -11.64
CA ALA A 152 7.12 7.00 -12.41
C ALA A 152 6.85 7.82 -13.68
N ALA A 153 5.81 7.49 -14.44
CA ALA A 153 5.44 8.25 -15.62
C ALA A 153 4.84 9.62 -15.27
N GLY A 154 3.91 9.64 -14.30
CA GLY A 154 3.18 10.85 -13.92
C GLY A 154 4.03 11.89 -13.20
N SER A 155 5.13 11.49 -12.57
CA SER A 155 6.07 12.42 -11.90
C SER A 155 6.66 13.47 -12.86
N ALA A 156 6.70 13.18 -14.16
CA ALA A 156 7.17 14.14 -15.18
C ALA A 156 6.38 15.44 -15.15
N LEU A 157 5.05 15.38 -15.10
CA LEU A 157 4.21 16.58 -15.07
C LEU A 157 4.52 17.41 -13.82
N TRP A 158 4.59 16.77 -12.66
CA TRP A 158 4.84 17.46 -11.39
C TRP A 158 6.23 18.08 -11.31
N ALA A 159 7.27 17.33 -11.73
CA ALA A 159 8.64 17.81 -11.70
C ALA A 159 8.88 18.98 -12.68
N LEU A 160 8.23 18.93 -13.84
CA LEU A 160 8.43 19.91 -14.91
C LEU A 160 7.41 21.06 -14.88
N LEU A 161 6.48 21.07 -13.95
CA LEU A 161 5.46 22.12 -13.80
C LEU A 161 6.05 23.55 -13.71
N PRO A 162 7.11 23.79 -12.92
CA PRO A 162 7.77 25.11 -12.89
C PRO A 162 8.37 25.49 -14.26
N VAL A 163 8.92 24.50 -14.97
CA VAL A 163 9.51 24.70 -16.30
C VAL A 163 8.44 25.02 -17.34
N ILE A 164 7.27 24.35 -17.26
CA ILE A 164 6.10 24.64 -18.09
C ILE A 164 5.65 26.09 -17.86
N ALA A 165 5.48 26.52 -16.61
CA ALA A 165 5.08 27.89 -16.28
C ALA A 165 6.06 28.92 -16.85
N GLN A 166 7.36 28.71 -16.66
CA GLN A 166 8.38 29.68 -16.99
C GLN A 166 8.74 29.67 -18.51
N ARG A 167 9.06 28.49 -19.08
CA ARG A 167 9.57 28.41 -20.46
C ARG A 167 8.49 28.31 -21.51
N GLN A 168 7.35 27.69 -21.20
CA GLN A 168 6.31 27.44 -22.19
C GLN A 168 5.21 28.50 -22.15
N LEU A 169 4.77 28.92 -20.97
CA LEU A 169 3.70 29.90 -20.81
C LEU A 169 4.22 31.32 -20.54
N GLY A 170 5.49 31.48 -20.17
CA GLY A 170 6.09 32.81 -19.89
C GLY A 170 5.50 33.51 -18.65
N THR A 171 4.88 32.73 -17.72
CA THR A 171 4.03 33.29 -16.65
C THR A 171 4.70 33.31 -15.27
N GLY A 172 5.93 32.88 -15.13
CA GLY A 172 6.68 32.94 -13.87
C GLY A 172 5.99 32.24 -12.67
N ALA A 173 6.19 32.80 -11.46
CA ALA A 173 5.69 32.21 -10.22
C ALA A 173 4.15 32.22 -10.11
N GLU A 174 3.49 33.27 -10.63
CA GLU A 174 2.03 33.34 -10.61
C GLU A 174 1.39 32.26 -11.47
N GLY A 175 1.93 32.03 -12.66
CA GLY A 175 1.46 30.96 -13.53
C GLY A 175 1.69 29.57 -12.93
N PHE A 176 2.80 29.34 -12.26
CA PHE A 176 3.02 28.10 -11.51
C PHE A 176 1.97 27.92 -10.41
N GLY A 177 1.67 28.96 -9.63
CA GLY A 177 0.62 28.93 -8.62
C GLY A 177 -0.75 28.61 -9.21
N LEU A 178 -1.07 29.17 -10.39
CA LEU A 178 -2.33 28.90 -11.08
C LEU A 178 -2.41 27.47 -11.63
N LEU A 179 -1.32 26.94 -12.20
CA LEU A 179 -1.24 25.52 -12.61
C LEU A 179 -1.49 24.57 -11.44
N MET A 180 -0.86 24.85 -10.29
CA MET A 180 -1.06 24.07 -9.06
C MET A 180 -2.50 24.21 -8.53
N GLY A 181 -3.08 25.39 -8.58
CA GLY A 181 -4.47 25.65 -8.22
C GLY A 181 -5.46 24.84 -9.09
N CYS A 182 -5.24 24.82 -10.39
CA CYS A 182 -6.05 24.04 -11.33
C CYS A 182 -5.92 22.53 -11.07
N LEU A 183 -4.70 22.01 -10.85
CA LEU A 183 -4.50 20.63 -10.42
C LEU A 183 -5.25 20.30 -9.12
N GLY A 184 -5.16 21.21 -8.13
CA GLY A 184 -5.84 21.07 -6.85
C GLY A 184 -7.37 21.03 -6.98
N THR A 185 -7.95 21.94 -7.76
CA THR A 185 -9.41 21.97 -7.97
C THR A 185 -9.92 20.70 -8.67
N GLY A 186 -9.19 20.21 -9.67
CA GLY A 186 -9.48 18.93 -10.31
C GLY A 186 -9.41 17.75 -9.36
N ALA A 187 -8.39 17.72 -8.49
CA ALA A 187 -8.24 16.69 -7.47
C ALA A 187 -9.42 16.68 -6.48
N VAL A 188 -9.87 17.86 -6.02
CA VAL A 188 -11.06 18.00 -5.16
C VAL A 188 -12.32 17.50 -5.86
N ALA A 189 -12.56 17.93 -7.10
CA ALA A 189 -13.70 17.49 -7.89
C ALA A 189 -13.72 15.94 -8.05
N SER A 190 -12.55 15.35 -8.34
CA SER A 190 -12.41 13.90 -8.42
C SER A 190 -12.74 13.21 -7.10
N GLY A 191 -12.30 13.76 -5.96
CA GLY A 191 -12.59 13.22 -4.63
C GLY A 191 -14.11 13.10 -4.35
N LEU A 192 -14.90 14.04 -4.87
CA LEU A 192 -16.36 14.00 -4.73
C LEU A 192 -17.04 12.97 -5.65
N VAL A 193 -16.41 12.63 -6.78
CA VAL A 193 -17.03 11.82 -7.84
C VAL A 193 -16.51 10.40 -7.86
N VAL A 194 -15.26 10.14 -7.41
CA VAL A 194 -14.59 8.84 -7.50
C VAL A 194 -15.37 7.70 -6.84
N GLY A 195 -16.08 7.98 -5.74
CA GLY A 195 -16.94 7.00 -5.07
C GLY A 195 -18.09 6.52 -5.96
N ARG A 196 -18.75 7.46 -6.69
CA ARG A 196 -19.81 7.13 -7.64
C ARG A 196 -19.29 6.40 -8.87
N LEU A 197 -18.10 6.77 -9.35
CA LEU A 197 -17.43 6.08 -10.46
C LEU A 197 -17.11 4.63 -10.09
N ARG A 198 -16.59 4.38 -8.88
CA ARG A 198 -16.31 3.03 -8.38
C ARG A 198 -17.55 2.14 -8.26
N ALA A 199 -18.70 2.73 -7.98
CA ALA A 199 -19.95 1.98 -7.92
C ALA A 199 -20.46 1.54 -9.30
N ARG A 200 -20.02 2.20 -10.39
CA ARG A 200 -20.49 1.94 -11.75
C ARG A 200 -19.46 1.25 -12.64
N PHE A 201 -18.17 1.49 -12.39
CA PHE A 201 -17.07 1.04 -13.23
C PHE A 201 -16.06 0.21 -12.44
N GLY A 202 -15.46 -0.77 -13.07
CA GLY A 202 -14.38 -1.55 -12.49
C GLY A 202 -13.12 -0.69 -12.26
N LEU A 203 -12.28 -1.11 -11.32
CA LEU A 203 -11.06 -0.38 -10.94
C LEU A 203 -10.13 -0.16 -12.15
N ASP A 204 -9.97 -1.19 -13.00
CA ASP A 204 -9.14 -1.11 -14.20
C ASP A 204 -9.64 -0.06 -15.20
N ALA A 205 -10.94 0.06 -15.36
CA ALA A 205 -11.54 1.04 -16.27
C ALA A 205 -11.26 2.47 -15.79
N ILE A 206 -11.41 2.74 -14.49
CA ILE A 206 -11.16 4.07 -13.93
C ILE A 206 -9.67 4.42 -13.99
N VAL A 207 -8.79 3.49 -13.61
CA VAL A 207 -7.33 3.71 -13.70
C VAL A 207 -6.90 3.85 -15.15
N GLY A 208 -7.46 3.05 -16.07
CA GLY A 208 -7.22 3.16 -17.50
C GLY A 208 -7.63 4.53 -18.06
N ALA A 209 -8.82 5.00 -17.73
CA ALA A 209 -9.29 6.34 -18.10
C ALA A 209 -8.40 7.44 -17.50
N SER A 210 -7.95 7.25 -16.25
CA SER A 210 -6.99 8.17 -15.60
C SER A 210 -5.63 8.19 -16.30
N CYS A 211 -5.11 7.04 -16.73
CA CYS A 211 -3.87 6.96 -17.52
C CYS A 211 -4.00 7.74 -18.84
N LEU A 212 -5.10 7.53 -19.59
CA LEU A 212 -5.34 8.22 -20.85
C LEU A 212 -5.52 9.73 -20.66
N ALA A 213 -6.33 10.13 -19.69
CA ALA A 213 -6.55 11.54 -19.39
C ALA A 213 -5.24 12.23 -18.98
N PHE A 214 -4.47 11.63 -18.08
CA PHE A 214 -3.20 12.20 -17.61
C PHE A 214 -2.14 12.23 -18.72
N SER A 215 -2.08 11.19 -19.56
CA SER A 215 -1.26 11.13 -20.77
C SER A 215 -1.62 12.28 -21.72
N GLY A 216 -2.91 12.48 -22.00
CA GLY A 216 -3.40 13.58 -22.83
C GLY A 216 -3.05 14.96 -22.26
N VAL A 217 -3.14 15.13 -20.94
CA VAL A 217 -2.73 16.37 -20.24
C VAL A 217 -1.22 16.63 -20.44
N MET A 218 -0.38 15.59 -20.29
CA MET A 218 1.07 15.73 -20.53
C MET A 218 1.38 16.08 -21.98
N LEU A 219 0.69 15.48 -22.95
CA LEU A 219 0.84 15.83 -24.39
C LEU A 219 0.40 17.28 -24.65
N LEU A 220 -0.75 17.67 -24.09
CA LEU A 220 -1.22 19.03 -24.25
C LEU A 220 -0.24 20.03 -23.63
N ALA A 221 0.27 19.75 -22.43
CA ALA A 221 1.29 20.55 -21.78
C ALA A 221 2.62 20.56 -22.55
N ALA A 222 2.94 19.53 -23.34
CA ALA A 222 4.13 19.47 -24.16
C ALA A 222 4.06 20.38 -25.42
N TRP A 223 2.89 20.47 -26.05
CA TRP A 223 2.76 21.04 -27.39
C TRP A 223 1.94 22.33 -27.44
N VAL A 224 1.02 22.56 -26.49
CA VAL A 224 0.11 23.71 -26.50
C VAL A 224 0.68 24.84 -25.65
N ARG A 225 0.74 26.03 -26.22
CA ARG A 225 1.23 27.25 -25.55
C ARG A 225 0.11 28.21 -25.15
N VAL A 226 -1.14 27.84 -25.34
CA VAL A 226 -2.30 28.66 -24.99
C VAL A 226 -2.60 28.46 -23.49
N PRO A 227 -2.42 29.50 -22.64
CA PRO A 227 -2.49 29.34 -21.19
C PRO A 227 -3.83 28.76 -20.70
N VAL A 228 -4.95 29.23 -21.25
CA VAL A 228 -6.30 28.80 -20.84
C VAL A 228 -6.49 27.29 -21.06
N LEU A 229 -6.00 26.76 -22.20
CA LEU A 229 -6.09 25.32 -22.50
C LEU A 229 -5.22 24.50 -21.55
N VAL A 230 -4.00 24.97 -21.24
CA VAL A 230 -3.09 24.29 -20.32
C VAL A 230 -3.67 24.29 -18.90
N TYR A 231 -4.21 25.41 -18.42
CA TYR A 231 -4.85 25.49 -17.10
C TYR A 231 -6.07 24.55 -17.00
N SER A 232 -6.92 24.54 -18.01
CA SER A 232 -8.08 23.64 -18.06
C SER A 232 -7.64 22.16 -18.07
N ALA A 233 -6.59 21.84 -18.82
CA ALA A 233 -6.02 20.50 -18.86
C ALA A 233 -5.43 20.10 -17.49
N MET A 234 -4.79 21.04 -16.75
CA MET A 234 -4.30 20.76 -15.40
C MET A 234 -5.41 20.35 -14.44
N ALA A 235 -6.60 20.95 -14.54
CA ALA A 235 -7.74 20.52 -13.73
C ALA A 235 -8.12 19.06 -14.03
N LEU A 236 -8.16 18.66 -15.31
CA LEU A 236 -8.36 17.26 -15.71
C LEU A 236 -7.22 16.36 -15.21
N GLY A 237 -5.97 16.83 -15.29
CA GLY A 237 -4.79 16.13 -14.78
C GLY A 237 -4.88 15.86 -13.28
N GLY A 238 -5.26 16.86 -12.50
CA GLY A 238 -5.47 16.73 -11.06
C GLY A 238 -6.58 15.73 -10.72
N ALA A 239 -7.68 15.76 -11.48
CA ALA A 239 -8.77 14.80 -11.33
C ALA A 239 -8.32 13.37 -11.62
N ALA A 240 -7.62 13.15 -12.73
CA ALA A 240 -7.11 11.85 -13.14
C ALA A 240 -6.07 11.31 -12.13
N TRP A 241 -5.14 12.15 -11.69
CA TRP A 241 -4.16 11.79 -10.67
C TRP A 241 -4.81 11.32 -9.37
N MET A 242 -5.74 12.14 -8.86
CA MET A 242 -6.43 11.84 -7.60
C MET A 242 -7.29 10.58 -7.69
N ALA A 243 -8.00 10.37 -8.81
CA ALA A 243 -8.79 9.16 -9.03
C ALA A 243 -7.91 7.91 -8.98
N ALA A 244 -6.81 7.88 -9.73
CA ALA A 244 -5.90 6.73 -9.78
C ALA A 244 -5.25 6.46 -8.40
N MET A 245 -4.68 7.49 -7.76
CA MET A 245 -4.02 7.33 -6.45
C MET A 245 -4.99 6.89 -5.36
N SER A 246 -6.22 7.41 -5.35
CA SER A 246 -7.27 6.99 -4.43
C SER A 246 -7.64 5.52 -4.61
N ILE A 247 -7.73 5.06 -5.87
CA ILE A 247 -8.05 3.66 -6.17
C ILE A 247 -6.90 2.74 -5.72
N PHE A 248 -5.66 3.04 -6.09
CA PHE A 248 -4.51 2.23 -5.68
C PHE A 248 -4.41 2.10 -4.17
N ASN A 249 -4.54 3.23 -3.44
CA ASN A 249 -4.46 3.22 -1.98
C ASN A 249 -5.60 2.43 -1.35
N SER A 250 -6.86 2.71 -1.74
CA SER A 250 -8.01 2.02 -1.18
C SER A 250 -8.06 0.53 -1.54
N ALA A 251 -7.64 0.15 -2.75
CA ALA A 251 -7.57 -1.24 -3.16
C ALA A 251 -6.49 -1.99 -2.36
N THR A 252 -5.33 -1.37 -2.10
CA THR A 252 -4.28 -1.98 -1.26
C THR A 252 -4.78 -2.22 0.16
N GLN A 253 -5.43 -1.24 0.77
CA GLN A 253 -5.98 -1.38 2.12
C GLN A 253 -7.06 -2.45 2.22
N ALA A 254 -7.97 -2.49 1.25
CA ALA A 254 -9.07 -3.44 1.23
C ALA A 254 -8.65 -4.88 0.86
N SER A 255 -7.51 -5.05 0.19
CA SER A 255 -7.00 -6.36 -0.23
C SER A 255 -6.00 -6.99 0.74
N ALA A 256 -5.67 -6.32 1.83
CA ALA A 256 -4.73 -6.81 2.83
C ALA A 256 -5.45 -7.26 4.11
N PRO A 257 -5.24 -8.51 4.58
CA PRO A 257 -5.71 -8.97 5.88
C PRO A 257 -5.21 -8.07 7.02
N PRO A 258 -5.92 -7.99 8.16
CA PRO A 258 -5.59 -7.09 9.27
C PRO A 258 -4.13 -7.19 9.75
N TRP A 259 -3.58 -8.41 9.84
CA TRP A 259 -2.22 -8.67 10.36
C TRP A 259 -1.09 -8.08 9.48
N VAL A 260 -1.33 -7.84 8.18
CA VAL A 260 -0.33 -7.34 7.22
C VAL A 260 -0.71 -6.00 6.60
N ARG A 261 -1.90 -5.48 6.89
CA ARG A 261 -2.44 -4.26 6.24
C ARG A 261 -1.51 -3.06 6.35
N SER A 262 -0.98 -2.79 7.53
CA SER A 262 -0.04 -1.68 7.74
C SER A 262 1.24 -1.83 6.90
N ARG A 263 1.74 -3.07 6.77
CA ARG A 263 2.94 -3.39 5.96
C ARG A 263 2.65 -3.27 4.46
N ALA A 264 1.49 -3.73 4.00
CA ALA A 264 1.05 -3.57 2.61
C ALA A 264 0.90 -2.09 2.23
N VAL A 265 0.32 -1.27 3.12
CA VAL A 265 0.22 0.19 2.92
C VAL A 265 1.60 0.84 2.93
N ALA A 266 2.51 0.44 3.81
CA ALA A 266 3.88 0.94 3.82
C ALA A 266 4.62 0.62 2.50
N LEU A 267 4.50 -0.62 2.01
CA LEU A 267 5.07 -1.02 0.71
C LEU A 267 4.44 -0.23 -0.45
N HIS A 268 3.13 0.01 -0.41
CA HIS A 268 2.46 0.86 -1.39
C HIS A 268 3.02 2.30 -1.37
N MET A 269 3.23 2.87 -0.19
CA MET A 269 3.82 4.22 -0.08
C MET A 269 5.25 4.25 -0.60
N VAL A 270 6.08 3.25 -0.28
CA VAL A 270 7.44 3.13 -0.82
C VAL A 270 7.42 3.01 -2.35
N ALA A 271 6.53 2.19 -2.90
CA ALA A 271 6.38 2.03 -4.34
C ALA A 271 5.92 3.33 -5.02
N ALA A 272 4.89 3.98 -4.48
CA ALA A 272 4.33 5.20 -5.05
C ALA A 272 5.30 6.40 -4.96
N LEU A 273 5.80 6.69 -3.74
CA LEU A 273 6.67 7.84 -3.50
C LEU A 273 8.09 7.62 -4.03
N GLY A 274 8.60 6.38 -3.94
CA GLY A 274 9.89 6.01 -4.51
C GLY A 274 9.90 6.14 -6.03
N ALA A 275 8.87 5.61 -6.70
CA ALA A 275 8.70 5.77 -8.14
C ALA A 275 8.54 7.24 -8.55
N PHE A 276 7.79 8.01 -7.76
CA PHE A 276 7.62 9.44 -7.99
C PHE A 276 8.94 10.19 -7.84
N ALA A 277 9.73 9.94 -6.80
CA ALA A 277 11.01 10.62 -6.56
C ALA A 277 12.05 10.29 -7.65
N ILE A 278 12.23 8.98 -7.94
CA ILE A 278 13.16 8.53 -8.97
C ILE A 278 12.71 9.04 -10.34
N GLY A 279 11.42 8.95 -10.65
CA GLY A 279 10.85 9.46 -11.90
C GLY A 279 11.03 10.97 -12.05
N SER A 280 10.82 11.75 -10.98
CA SER A 280 11.04 13.20 -11.01
C SER A 280 12.49 13.57 -11.37
N ALA A 281 13.45 12.90 -10.75
CA ALA A 281 14.88 13.10 -11.07
C ALA A 281 15.20 12.68 -12.53
N PHE A 282 14.67 11.54 -12.95
CA PHE A 282 14.85 11.03 -14.32
C PHE A 282 14.28 11.99 -15.37
N TRP A 283 13.02 12.41 -15.21
CA TRP A 283 12.38 13.32 -16.17
C TRP A 283 12.96 14.72 -16.14
N GLY A 284 13.45 15.19 -15.00
CA GLY A 284 14.25 16.42 -14.91
C GLY A 284 15.48 16.35 -15.80
N ALA A 285 16.29 15.28 -15.64
CA ALA A 285 17.49 15.05 -16.46
C ALA A 285 17.16 14.91 -17.96
N VAL A 286 16.10 14.18 -18.31
CA VAL A 286 15.64 14.07 -19.71
C VAL A 286 15.24 15.44 -20.27
N SER A 287 14.55 16.27 -19.47
CA SER A 287 14.17 17.62 -19.88
C SER A 287 15.39 18.53 -20.12
N ASP A 288 16.44 18.37 -19.31
CA ASP A 288 17.68 19.15 -19.48
C ASP A 288 18.45 18.75 -20.75
N ILE A 289 18.45 17.44 -21.10
CA ILE A 289 19.20 16.91 -22.24
C ILE A 289 18.40 17.02 -23.55
N ALA A 290 17.15 16.58 -23.56
CA ALA A 290 16.31 16.45 -24.75
C ALA A 290 15.23 17.54 -24.88
N GLY A 291 15.08 18.38 -23.87
CA GLY A 291 14.08 19.45 -23.82
C GLY A 291 12.74 19.02 -23.21
N LEU A 292 11.98 20.03 -22.77
CA LEU A 292 10.69 19.86 -22.10
C LEU A 292 9.67 19.04 -22.90
N THR A 293 9.54 19.35 -24.20
CA THR A 293 8.56 18.71 -25.10
C THR A 293 8.85 17.21 -25.25
N ALA A 294 10.13 16.85 -25.44
CA ALA A 294 10.53 15.45 -25.56
C ALA A 294 10.28 14.68 -24.25
N ALA A 295 10.65 15.27 -23.10
CA ALA A 295 10.45 14.65 -21.79
C ALA A 295 8.96 14.38 -21.51
N LEU A 296 8.08 15.37 -21.68
CA LEU A 296 6.65 15.22 -21.46
C LEU A 296 5.99 14.25 -22.46
N THR A 297 6.43 14.27 -23.74
CA THR A 297 5.92 13.35 -24.76
C THR A 297 6.31 11.90 -24.41
N ALA A 298 7.58 11.66 -24.06
CA ALA A 298 8.04 10.33 -23.68
C ALA A 298 7.33 9.83 -22.40
N ALA A 299 7.16 10.68 -21.39
CA ALA A 299 6.42 10.36 -20.18
C ALA A 299 4.95 10.04 -20.46
N SER A 300 4.32 10.80 -21.36
CA SER A 300 2.95 10.54 -21.81
C SER A 300 2.82 9.17 -22.48
N LEU A 301 3.73 8.82 -23.38
CA LEU A 301 3.74 7.50 -24.04
C LEU A 301 3.96 6.38 -23.02
N LEU A 302 4.86 6.58 -22.04
CA LEU A 302 5.08 5.62 -20.96
C LEU A 302 3.82 5.45 -20.10
N MET A 303 3.12 6.55 -19.80
CA MET A 303 1.83 6.51 -19.08
C MET A 303 0.79 5.72 -19.86
N ALA A 304 0.65 5.98 -21.15
CA ALA A 304 -0.27 5.24 -22.03
C ALA A 304 0.12 3.75 -22.13
N ALA A 305 1.41 3.43 -22.24
CA ALA A 305 1.92 2.06 -22.24
C ALA A 305 1.59 1.33 -20.92
N GLY A 306 1.44 2.04 -19.81
CA GLY A 306 0.97 1.51 -18.53
C GLY A 306 -0.38 0.79 -18.63
N LEU A 307 -1.20 1.08 -19.63
CA LEU A 307 -2.45 0.34 -19.90
C LEU A 307 -2.21 -1.14 -20.23
N LEU A 308 -1.07 -1.47 -20.84
CA LEU A 308 -0.71 -2.85 -21.16
C LEU A 308 -0.54 -3.70 -19.89
N LEU A 309 -0.22 -3.07 -18.76
CA LEU A 309 -0.12 -3.74 -17.47
C LEU A 309 -1.47 -4.22 -16.91
N ALA A 310 -2.60 -3.74 -17.44
CA ALA A 310 -3.92 -4.16 -16.99
C ALA A 310 -4.17 -5.66 -17.22
N ARG A 311 -3.64 -6.24 -18.29
CA ARG A 311 -3.80 -7.67 -18.61
C ARG A 311 -3.04 -8.59 -17.66
N PRO A 312 -1.69 -8.44 -17.46
CA PRO A 312 -0.93 -9.29 -16.55
C PRO A 312 -1.18 -8.96 -15.05
N PHE A 313 -1.57 -7.72 -14.74
CA PHE A 313 -1.77 -7.21 -13.39
C PHE A 313 -3.15 -6.55 -13.22
N PRO A 314 -4.26 -7.31 -13.33
CA PRO A 314 -5.60 -6.76 -13.19
C PRO A 314 -5.83 -6.25 -11.76
N LEU A 315 -6.45 -5.07 -11.64
CA LEU A 315 -6.80 -4.49 -10.35
C LEU A 315 -8.12 -5.06 -9.85
N ARG A 316 -8.07 -5.70 -8.69
CA ARG A 316 -9.26 -6.13 -7.98
C ARG A 316 -9.13 -5.85 -6.48
N VAL A 317 -10.22 -5.73 -5.81
CA VAL A 317 -10.29 -5.73 -4.33
C VAL A 317 -10.45 -7.18 -3.89
N GLY A 318 -9.76 -7.58 -2.83
CA GLY A 318 -9.93 -8.89 -2.23
C GLY A 318 -11.38 -9.10 -1.77
N ALA A 319 -11.93 -10.26 -2.07
CA ALA A 319 -13.24 -10.64 -1.56
C ALA A 319 -13.16 -10.79 -0.03
N ILE A 320 -14.28 -10.61 0.67
CA ILE A 320 -14.33 -10.65 2.14
C ILE A 320 -13.66 -11.93 2.68
N HIS A 321 -13.93 -13.08 2.08
CA HIS A 321 -13.35 -14.37 2.48
C HIS A 321 -11.83 -14.49 2.22
N GLU A 322 -11.27 -13.69 1.28
CA GLU A 322 -9.82 -13.67 0.99
C GLU A 322 -9.03 -12.83 2.00
N VAL A 323 -9.68 -11.88 2.69
CA VAL A 323 -9.04 -10.95 3.63
C VAL A 323 -9.45 -11.16 5.08
N THR A 324 -10.53 -11.90 5.34
CA THR A 324 -10.98 -12.26 6.69
C THR A 324 -10.15 -13.41 7.21
N GLN A 325 -9.59 -13.26 8.41
CA GLN A 325 -8.91 -14.35 9.10
C GLN A 325 -9.92 -15.46 9.42
N GLY A 326 -9.54 -16.70 9.15
CA GLY A 326 -10.33 -17.87 9.49
C GLY A 326 -10.35 -18.13 11.01
N THR A 327 -11.29 -18.98 11.44
CA THR A 327 -11.31 -19.52 12.80
C THR A 327 -10.03 -20.31 13.07
N GLN A 328 -9.55 -20.25 14.30
CA GLN A 328 -8.33 -20.95 14.71
C GLN A 328 -8.45 -22.47 14.40
N TRP A 329 -7.36 -23.01 13.90
CA TRP A 329 -7.17 -24.45 13.80
C TRP A 329 -7.06 -25.07 15.17
N ASP A 330 -7.38 -26.36 15.27
CA ASP A 330 -7.15 -27.14 16.49
C ASP A 330 -5.72 -26.92 16.99
N GLU A 331 -5.52 -26.85 18.30
CA GLU A 331 -4.19 -26.68 18.89
C GLU A 331 -3.23 -27.75 18.37
N PRO A 332 -1.96 -27.40 18.07
CA PRO A 332 -1.02 -28.39 17.59
C PRO A 332 -0.84 -29.47 18.67
N LEU A 333 -1.02 -30.73 18.26
CA LEU A 333 -0.74 -31.89 19.11
C LEU A 333 0.77 -32.03 19.31
N VAL A 334 1.31 -31.37 20.33
CA VAL A 334 2.73 -31.46 20.74
C VAL A 334 2.78 -31.89 22.19
N ALA A 335 3.73 -32.77 22.52
CA ALA A 335 3.89 -33.28 23.88
C ALA A 335 4.34 -32.18 24.87
N ALA A 336 5.16 -31.24 24.37
CA ALA A 336 5.60 -30.04 25.08
C ALA A 336 5.74 -28.91 24.07
N GLU A 337 5.38 -27.68 24.45
CA GLU A 337 5.48 -26.52 23.57
C GLU A 337 6.98 -26.15 23.40
N PRO A 338 7.48 -26.15 22.14
CA PRO A 338 8.86 -25.78 21.87
C PRO A 338 9.13 -24.30 22.18
N SER A 339 10.40 -23.92 22.35
CA SER A 339 10.75 -22.50 22.44
C SER A 339 10.36 -21.77 21.15
N PRO A 340 9.99 -20.48 21.21
CA PRO A 340 9.59 -19.72 20.02
C PRO A 340 10.63 -19.68 18.90
N GLU A 341 11.91 -19.70 19.25
CA GLU A 341 13.04 -19.71 18.32
C GLU A 341 13.41 -21.11 17.81
N ALA A 342 12.87 -22.18 18.39
CA ALA A 342 13.18 -23.54 17.96
C ALA A 342 12.81 -23.75 16.49
N GLY A 343 13.75 -24.28 15.72
CA GLY A 343 13.55 -24.51 14.28
C GLY A 343 14.81 -24.81 13.52
N PRO A 344 14.73 -24.98 12.19
CA PRO A 344 13.51 -24.91 11.38
C PRO A 344 12.48 -26.01 11.73
N VAL A 345 11.18 -25.66 11.55
CA VAL A 345 10.08 -26.58 11.80
C VAL A 345 9.58 -27.13 10.47
N ALA A 346 9.61 -28.45 10.32
CA ALA A 346 8.98 -29.17 9.21
C ALA A 346 7.58 -29.64 9.64
N VAL A 347 6.58 -29.29 8.85
CA VAL A 347 5.20 -29.73 9.04
C VAL A 347 4.85 -30.70 7.92
N GLU A 348 4.32 -31.84 8.29
CA GLU A 348 3.84 -32.86 7.37
C GLU A 348 2.35 -33.07 7.54
N VAL A 349 1.62 -33.05 6.44
CA VAL A 349 0.20 -33.37 6.41
C VAL A 349 0.00 -34.58 5.51
N GLY A 350 -0.39 -35.71 6.10
CA GLY A 350 -0.65 -36.95 5.38
C GLY A 350 -2.09 -37.02 4.89
N TYR A 351 -2.26 -37.37 3.61
CA TYR A 351 -3.56 -37.56 2.97
C TYR A 351 -3.61 -38.95 2.37
N ARG A 352 -4.65 -39.72 2.71
CA ARG A 352 -4.97 -40.98 2.04
C ARG A 352 -6.18 -40.75 1.15
N ILE A 353 -5.96 -40.69 -0.17
CA ILE A 353 -6.98 -40.29 -1.14
C ILE A 353 -7.72 -41.47 -1.76
N ARG A 354 -8.88 -41.19 -2.32
CA ARG A 354 -9.65 -42.16 -3.09
C ARG A 354 -8.90 -42.55 -4.34
N THR A 355 -8.96 -43.87 -4.67
CA THR A 355 -8.29 -44.43 -5.86
C THR A 355 -8.84 -43.77 -7.14
N GLY A 356 -7.96 -43.36 -8.04
CA GLY A 356 -8.30 -42.76 -9.32
C GLY A 356 -8.49 -41.23 -9.31
N GLU A 357 -8.40 -40.56 -8.15
CA GLU A 357 -8.53 -39.09 -8.03
C GLU A 357 -7.18 -38.36 -7.94
N ASP A 358 -6.08 -39.08 -8.20
CA ASP A 358 -4.70 -38.57 -8.04
C ASP A 358 -4.45 -37.24 -8.74
N LYS A 359 -4.86 -37.12 -10.01
CA LYS A 359 -4.63 -35.90 -10.80
C LYS A 359 -5.42 -34.71 -10.25
N ALA A 360 -6.70 -34.91 -9.97
CA ALA A 360 -7.56 -33.87 -9.43
C ALA A 360 -7.08 -33.37 -8.04
N PHE A 361 -6.66 -34.32 -7.19
CA PHE A 361 -6.06 -34.01 -5.89
C PHE A 361 -4.77 -33.20 -6.07
N LEU A 362 -3.85 -33.62 -6.94
CA LEU A 362 -2.59 -32.92 -7.16
C LEU A 362 -2.81 -31.51 -7.73
N ASP A 363 -3.75 -31.32 -8.64
CA ASP A 363 -4.13 -30.01 -9.17
C ASP A 363 -4.69 -29.10 -8.06
N THR A 364 -5.56 -29.63 -7.20
CA THR A 364 -6.16 -28.89 -6.10
C THR A 364 -5.13 -28.54 -5.03
N ILE A 365 -4.35 -29.50 -4.53
CA ILE A 365 -3.35 -29.28 -3.48
C ILE A 365 -2.23 -28.34 -3.94
N SER A 366 -1.89 -28.34 -5.24
CA SER A 366 -0.87 -27.45 -5.79
C SER A 366 -1.19 -25.96 -5.55
N ARG A 367 -2.48 -25.61 -5.44
CA ARG A 367 -2.95 -24.26 -5.12
C ARG A 367 -2.54 -23.84 -3.70
N MET A 368 -2.39 -24.78 -2.76
CA MET A 368 -1.93 -24.51 -1.39
C MET A 368 -0.52 -23.92 -1.34
N LYS A 369 0.33 -24.20 -2.33
CA LYS A 369 1.71 -23.70 -2.39
C LYS A 369 1.81 -22.20 -2.24
N ALA A 370 0.97 -21.45 -2.95
CA ALA A 370 0.98 -19.98 -2.91
C ALA A 370 0.62 -19.47 -1.50
N HIS A 371 -0.37 -20.06 -0.86
CA HIS A 371 -0.85 -19.73 0.48
C HIS A 371 0.21 -20.04 1.54
N ARG A 372 0.77 -21.27 1.53
CA ARG A 372 1.84 -21.65 2.48
C ARG A 372 3.07 -20.73 2.36
N ARG A 373 3.48 -20.42 1.11
CA ARG A 373 4.60 -19.50 0.83
C ARG A 373 4.31 -18.06 1.27
N ARG A 374 3.10 -17.58 1.01
CA ARG A 374 2.65 -16.25 1.42
C ARG A 374 2.75 -16.07 2.94
N ASP A 375 2.35 -17.09 3.68
CA ASP A 375 2.21 -17.01 5.13
C ASP A 375 3.47 -17.40 5.90
N GLY A 376 4.55 -17.84 5.23
CA GLY A 376 5.85 -18.01 5.87
C GLY A 376 6.63 -19.27 5.52
N ALA A 377 6.09 -20.21 4.75
CA ALA A 377 6.84 -21.39 4.36
C ALA A 377 8.01 -21.06 3.45
N THR A 378 9.21 -21.50 3.82
CA THR A 378 10.44 -21.42 3.03
C THR A 378 10.55 -22.52 2.00
N PHE A 379 9.94 -23.66 2.30
CA PHE A 379 9.88 -24.85 1.44
C PHE A 379 8.44 -25.37 1.40
N TRP A 380 8.02 -25.94 0.26
CA TRP A 380 6.75 -26.63 0.09
C TRP A 380 6.84 -27.65 -1.04
N ARG A 381 6.45 -28.90 -0.77
CA ARG A 381 6.30 -29.97 -1.76
C ARG A 381 5.25 -31.00 -1.33
N VAL A 382 4.69 -31.70 -2.31
CA VAL A 382 3.86 -32.88 -2.11
C VAL A 382 4.64 -34.08 -2.57
N TYR A 383 4.66 -35.11 -1.74
CA TYR A 383 5.32 -36.41 -2.00
C TYR A 383 4.26 -37.50 -2.07
N ARG A 384 4.50 -38.47 -2.93
CA ARG A 384 3.72 -39.71 -3.01
C ARG A 384 4.47 -40.81 -2.27
N ASP A 385 3.77 -41.58 -1.45
CA ASP A 385 4.36 -42.73 -0.78
C ASP A 385 4.58 -43.85 -1.80
N LEU A 386 5.79 -44.39 -1.83
CA LEU A 386 6.13 -45.49 -2.76
C LEU A 386 5.60 -46.83 -2.30
N GLY A 387 5.41 -47.01 -1.00
CA GLY A 387 4.84 -48.24 -0.43
C GLY A 387 3.31 -48.28 -0.47
N GLU A 388 2.68 -47.09 -0.45
CA GLU A 388 1.22 -46.91 -0.49
C GLU A 388 0.84 -45.84 -1.50
N PRO A 389 0.59 -46.18 -2.78
CA PRO A 389 0.37 -45.22 -3.85
C PRO A 389 -0.81 -44.25 -3.66
N SER A 390 -1.79 -44.58 -2.82
CA SER A 390 -2.92 -43.69 -2.45
C SER A 390 -2.58 -42.67 -1.36
N ARG A 391 -1.39 -42.80 -0.78
CA ARG A 391 -0.92 -41.90 0.29
C ARG A 391 -0.05 -40.77 -0.26
N TYR A 392 -0.39 -39.54 0.11
CA TYR A 392 0.38 -38.34 -0.21
C TYR A 392 0.75 -37.62 1.07
N VAL A 393 1.90 -36.95 1.05
CA VAL A 393 2.39 -36.12 2.16
C VAL A 393 2.71 -34.74 1.63
N GLU A 394 1.96 -33.73 2.10
CA GLU A 394 2.33 -32.31 1.97
C GLU A 394 3.40 -32.02 3.02
N ARG A 395 4.57 -31.55 2.61
CA ARG A 395 5.63 -31.08 3.51
C ARG A 395 5.92 -29.61 3.26
N PHE A 396 5.91 -28.82 4.32
CA PHE A 396 6.40 -27.46 4.27
C PHE A 396 7.28 -27.16 5.48
N ILE A 397 8.19 -26.19 5.31
CA ILE A 397 9.17 -25.82 6.34
C ILE A 397 9.01 -24.34 6.64
N VAL A 398 9.04 -23.99 7.92
CA VAL A 398 9.06 -22.62 8.42
C VAL A 398 10.31 -22.39 9.30
N GLU A 399 10.74 -21.14 9.44
CA GLU A 399 12.00 -20.77 10.08
C GLU A 399 12.07 -21.13 11.58
N SER A 400 10.93 -21.06 12.30
CA SER A 400 10.86 -21.30 13.73
C SER A 400 9.47 -21.71 14.17
N TRP A 401 9.32 -22.16 15.42
CA TRP A 401 8.02 -22.44 16.04
C TRP A 401 7.13 -21.20 16.09
N ALA A 402 7.69 -20.04 16.44
CA ALA A 402 6.97 -18.77 16.37
C ALA A 402 6.43 -18.47 14.95
N SER A 403 7.25 -18.71 13.91
CA SER A 403 6.83 -18.54 12.51
C SER A 403 5.70 -19.49 12.12
N TYR A 404 5.68 -20.72 12.66
CA TYR A 404 4.58 -21.67 12.47
C TYR A 404 3.28 -21.18 13.12
N LEU A 405 3.33 -20.73 14.38
CA LEU A 405 2.16 -20.18 15.07
C LEU A 405 1.60 -18.95 14.33
N HIS A 406 2.48 -18.07 13.88
CA HIS A 406 2.07 -16.92 13.05
C HIS A 406 1.44 -17.35 11.72
N GLN A 407 2.00 -18.36 11.03
CA GLN A 407 1.45 -18.87 9.78
C GLN A 407 0.01 -19.36 9.98
N ARG A 408 -0.26 -20.09 11.06
CA ARG A 408 -1.61 -20.55 11.40
C ARG A 408 -2.58 -19.40 11.65
N ALA A 409 -2.15 -18.41 12.42
CA ALA A 409 -2.97 -17.24 12.74
C ALA A 409 -3.26 -16.33 11.52
N ARG A 410 -2.49 -16.47 10.43
CA ARG A 410 -2.64 -15.69 9.20
C ARG A 410 -3.59 -16.31 8.18
N ALA A 411 -3.96 -17.59 8.35
CA ALA A 411 -4.85 -18.28 7.44
C ALA A 411 -6.19 -17.53 7.30
N THR A 412 -6.65 -17.38 6.07
CA THR A 412 -7.92 -16.72 5.75
C THR A 412 -9.05 -17.72 5.59
N VAL A 413 -10.28 -17.24 5.54
CA VAL A 413 -11.46 -18.08 5.25
C VAL A 413 -11.31 -18.77 3.88
N ALA A 414 -10.70 -18.09 2.89
CA ALA A 414 -10.41 -18.70 1.58
C ALA A 414 -9.38 -19.83 1.67
N ASP A 415 -8.37 -19.71 2.54
CA ASP A 415 -7.40 -20.77 2.77
C ASP A 415 -8.06 -22.00 3.40
N GLN A 416 -8.97 -21.78 4.37
CA GLN A 416 -9.75 -22.86 4.98
C GLN A 416 -10.68 -23.55 3.98
N ALA A 417 -11.32 -22.78 3.10
CA ALA A 417 -12.16 -23.34 2.04
C ALA A 417 -11.36 -24.26 1.09
N LEU A 418 -10.13 -23.83 0.73
CA LEU A 418 -9.24 -24.66 -0.09
C LEU A 418 -8.81 -25.94 0.63
N GLU A 419 -8.58 -25.87 1.94
CA GLU A 419 -8.27 -27.08 2.70
C GLU A 419 -9.44 -28.05 2.80
N VAL A 420 -10.67 -27.54 2.94
CA VAL A 420 -11.88 -28.37 2.87
C VAL A 420 -11.97 -29.03 1.49
N GLU A 421 -11.69 -28.29 0.40
CA GLU A 421 -11.65 -28.84 -0.96
C GLU A 421 -10.60 -29.95 -1.10
N VAL A 422 -9.41 -29.76 -0.54
CA VAL A 422 -8.35 -30.80 -0.53
C VAL A 422 -8.77 -32.02 0.30
N ARG A 423 -9.38 -31.82 1.47
CA ARG A 423 -9.86 -32.91 2.33
C ARG A 423 -11.03 -33.72 1.72
N ALA A 424 -11.76 -33.11 0.78
CA ALA A 424 -12.86 -33.80 0.09
C ALA A 424 -12.36 -35.03 -0.75
N PHE A 425 -11.06 -35.08 -1.09
CA PHE A 425 -10.45 -36.23 -1.78
C PHE A 425 -10.09 -37.40 -0.87
N LEU A 426 -10.20 -37.28 0.46
CA LEU A 426 -9.84 -38.31 1.40
C LEU A 426 -10.73 -39.55 1.21
N ALA A 427 -10.14 -40.72 1.42
CA ALA A 427 -10.87 -41.97 1.44
C ALA A 427 -11.88 -42.04 2.60
N PRO A 428 -13.00 -42.77 2.48
CA PRO A 428 -14.00 -42.87 3.53
C PRO A 428 -13.41 -43.32 4.87
N GLY A 429 -13.69 -42.54 5.93
CA GLY A 429 -13.19 -42.83 7.28
C GLY A 429 -11.75 -42.34 7.56
N GLU A 430 -11.06 -41.80 6.56
CA GLU A 430 -9.73 -41.24 6.74
C GLU A 430 -9.79 -39.72 7.10
N SER A 431 -8.79 -39.28 7.87
CA SER A 431 -8.58 -37.88 8.22
C SER A 431 -7.17 -37.46 7.88
N ALA A 432 -7.01 -36.18 7.53
CA ALA A 432 -5.68 -35.62 7.32
C ALA A 432 -4.92 -35.59 8.67
N ARG A 433 -3.75 -36.24 8.71
CA ARG A 433 -2.90 -36.30 9.91
C ARG A 433 -1.76 -35.30 9.79
N MET A 434 -1.65 -34.40 10.77
CA MET A 434 -0.60 -33.41 10.82
C MET A 434 0.47 -33.81 11.84
N SER A 435 1.73 -33.75 11.45
CA SER A 435 2.90 -34.03 12.29
C SER A 435 3.88 -32.86 12.21
N HIS A 436 4.55 -32.59 13.32
CA HIS A 436 5.49 -31.47 13.46
C HIS A 436 6.87 -32.04 13.85
N TYR A 437 7.90 -31.56 13.17
CA TYR A 437 9.28 -31.95 13.42
C TYR A 437 10.15 -30.72 13.55
N ILE A 438 11.05 -30.70 14.51
CA ILE A 438 12.08 -29.68 14.67
C ILE A 438 13.40 -30.28 14.21
N ALA A 439 14.14 -29.54 13.40
CA ALA A 439 15.47 -29.98 13.00
C ALA A 439 16.43 -29.88 14.18
N GLU A 440 17.08 -30.97 14.53
CA GLU A 440 18.00 -31.01 15.69
C GLU A 440 19.48 -30.94 15.30
N ARG A 441 19.87 -30.83 14.08
CA ARG A 441 21.22 -30.48 13.54
C ARG A 441 21.34 -30.96 12.10
#